data_33df1d34ac21d03d1fd00cb953731544
#
_entry.id   33df1d34ac21d03d1fd00cb953731544
#
_cell.length_a   1.000
_cell.length_b   1.000
_cell.length_c   1.000
_cell.angle_alpha   90.00
_cell.angle_beta   90.00
_cell.angle_gamma   90.00
#
_symmetry.space_group_name_H-M   'P 1'
#
loop_
_entity.id
_entity.type
_entity.pdbx_description
1 polymer ?
#
loop_
_entity_poly.entity_id
_entity_poly.type
_entity_poly.pdbx_seq_one_letter_code
_entity_poly.pdbx_strand_id
1 'polypeptide(L)'
;MSVTFGSLAPSASHPAKLFGAQRLLSFGVKVTVLVGGVGGARFLLGVQHLLGLGQFGGGDESPHELTAVVNIGDDAWMFGVRICPDLDTCMYTLGGGIDPERGWGHRDETWHAKEELAAYGVQPDWFGLGDRDLATHLVRTQMLRAGYPLSAVTEALCTRWQPGARLLPVSDDRAETHVVITDPADGEK
;
A
#
# COMPACT_ATOMS: atom_id res chain seq x y z
N MET A 1 8.98 34.51 56.88
CA MET A 1 9.71 33.25 56.55
C MET A 1 9.20 32.79 55.20
N SER A 2 9.92 33.07 54.14
CA SER A 2 9.57 32.67 52.78
C SER A 2 10.51 31.57 52.34
N VAL A 3 9.96 30.41 51.95
CA VAL A 3 10.73 29.27 51.48
C VAL A 3 10.60 29.20 49.95
N THR A 4 11.71 29.47 49.28
CA THR A 4 11.82 29.35 47.82
C THR A 4 12.23 27.92 47.45
N PHE A 5 11.39 27.20 46.71
CA PHE A 5 11.73 25.91 46.11
C PHE A 5 12.44 26.13 44.76
N GLY A 6 13.69 25.67 44.72
CA GLY A 6 14.51 25.67 43.51
C GLY A 6 13.97 24.63 42.50
N SER A 7 13.82 25.07 41.26
CA SER A 7 13.48 24.23 40.11
C SER A 7 14.66 23.34 39.72
N LEU A 8 14.53 22.02 39.89
CA LEU A 8 15.42 21.03 39.29
C LEU A 8 14.92 20.74 37.84
N ALA A 9 15.63 21.28 36.88
CA ALA A 9 15.45 20.89 35.49
C ALA A 9 15.94 19.43 35.29
N PRO A 10 15.20 18.59 34.56
CA PRO A 10 15.67 17.25 34.23
C PRO A 10 16.83 17.33 33.23
N SER A 11 17.92 16.64 33.56
CA SER A 11 19.11 16.52 32.71
C SER A 11 18.77 15.85 31.40
N ALA A 12 19.25 16.42 30.30
CA ALA A 12 19.12 15.89 28.95
C ALA A 12 19.65 14.45 28.88
N SER A 13 18.75 13.51 28.63
CA SER A 13 19.11 12.13 28.34
C SER A 13 19.90 12.11 27.02
N HIS A 14 21.11 11.56 27.09
CA HIS A 14 21.94 11.27 25.92
C HIS A 14 21.14 10.43 24.92
N PRO A 15 21.09 10.78 23.62
CA PRO A 15 20.56 9.88 22.60
C PRO A 15 21.47 8.65 22.57
N ALA A 16 20.89 7.48 22.80
CA ALA A 16 21.57 6.21 22.62
C ALA A 16 22.14 6.18 21.18
N LYS A 17 23.46 6.22 21.07
CA LYS A 17 24.14 6.11 19.77
C LYS A 17 23.84 4.73 19.19
N LEU A 18 22.99 4.68 18.19
CA LEU A 18 22.80 3.54 17.30
C LEU A 18 24.09 3.33 16.47
N PHE A 19 25.17 2.88 17.11
CA PHE A 19 26.47 2.68 16.48
C PHE A 19 26.51 1.53 15.46
N GLY A 20 25.42 0.78 15.26
CA GLY A 20 25.33 -0.32 14.29
C GLY A 20 24.70 0.04 12.97
N ALA A 21 23.75 0.95 12.92
CA ALA A 21 22.98 1.23 11.70
C ALA A 21 23.73 2.10 10.68
N GLN A 22 24.55 3.04 11.13
CA GLN A 22 25.29 3.95 10.23
C GLN A 22 26.39 3.28 9.39
N ARG A 23 26.88 2.12 9.78
CA ARG A 23 27.96 1.43 9.04
C ARG A 23 27.42 0.51 7.92
N LEU A 24 26.16 0.10 8.00
CA LEU A 24 25.48 -0.65 6.93
C LEU A 24 25.04 0.26 5.77
N LEU A 25 24.92 1.57 5.99
CA LEU A 25 24.40 2.53 5.04
C LEU A 25 25.44 3.06 4.03
N SER A 26 26.70 2.66 4.12
CA SER A 26 27.75 3.07 3.17
C SER A 26 27.82 2.19 1.91
N PHE A 27 27.18 1.03 1.94
CA PHE A 27 27.09 0.12 0.79
C PHE A 27 25.63 0.07 0.33
N GLY A 28 25.40 0.19 -0.99
CA GLY A 28 24.07 0.01 -1.56
C GLY A 28 23.51 -1.36 -1.21
N VAL A 29 22.33 -1.39 -0.60
CA VAL A 29 21.64 -2.63 -0.24
C VAL A 29 20.42 -2.77 -1.14
N LYS A 30 20.25 -3.94 -1.74
CA LYS A 30 19.04 -4.33 -2.49
C LYS A 30 18.18 -5.21 -1.60
N VAL A 31 16.99 -4.72 -1.26
CA VAL A 31 16.03 -5.42 -0.41
C VAL A 31 14.85 -5.84 -1.24
N THR A 32 14.50 -7.13 -1.21
CA THR A 32 13.29 -7.65 -1.82
C THR A 32 12.39 -8.21 -0.73
N VAL A 33 11.13 -7.80 -0.71
CA VAL A 33 10.14 -8.21 0.30
C VAL A 33 8.93 -8.82 -0.40
N LEU A 34 8.50 -9.99 0.07
CA LEU A 34 7.23 -10.60 -0.33
C LEU A 34 6.15 -10.08 0.61
N VAL A 35 5.12 -9.46 0.06
CA VAL A 35 4.10 -8.78 0.87
C VAL A 35 2.70 -8.97 0.33
N GLY A 36 1.72 -8.77 1.22
CA GLY A 36 0.32 -8.57 0.92
C GLY A 36 -0.26 -7.50 1.85
N GLY A 37 -1.41 -6.97 1.50
CA GLY A 37 -2.29 -6.16 2.31
C GLY A 37 -1.69 -5.06 3.19
N VAL A 38 -2.52 -4.59 4.12
CA VAL A 38 -2.25 -3.43 5.00
C VAL A 38 -1.02 -3.62 5.89
N GLY A 39 -0.86 -4.81 6.48
CA GLY A 39 0.27 -5.12 7.36
C GLY A 39 1.60 -5.10 6.60
N GLY A 40 1.62 -5.71 5.41
CA GLY A 40 2.78 -5.72 4.53
C GLY A 40 3.16 -4.33 4.03
N ALA A 41 2.19 -3.51 3.65
CA ALA A 41 2.41 -2.14 3.23
C ALA A 41 3.02 -1.27 4.33
N ARG A 42 2.55 -1.43 5.59
CA ARG A 42 3.12 -0.74 6.75
C ARG A 42 4.55 -1.19 7.06
N PHE A 43 4.82 -2.47 6.90
CA PHE A 43 6.19 -2.99 7.02
C PHE A 43 7.13 -2.39 5.96
N LEU A 44 6.68 -2.37 4.69
CA LEU A 44 7.42 -1.73 3.60
C LEU A 44 7.70 -0.24 3.88
N LEU A 45 6.74 0.48 4.44
CA LEU A 45 6.92 1.88 4.83
C LEU A 45 8.04 2.04 5.86
N GLY A 46 8.14 1.13 6.83
CA GLY A 46 9.25 1.08 7.80
C GLY A 46 10.60 0.81 7.13
N VAL A 47 10.65 -0.12 6.17
CA VAL A 47 11.86 -0.41 5.38
C VAL A 47 12.25 0.79 4.51
N GLN A 48 11.28 1.42 3.85
CA GLN A 48 11.49 2.65 3.05
C GLN A 48 12.11 3.76 3.91
N HIS A 49 11.59 3.96 5.12
CA HIS A 49 12.13 4.93 6.09
C HIS A 49 13.56 4.59 6.49
N LEU A 50 13.82 3.32 6.83
CA LEU A 50 15.16 2.86 7.24
C LEU A 50 16.20 3.06 6.14
N LEU A 51 15.82 2.87 4.88
CA LEU A 51 16.70 3.00 3.71
C LEU A 51 16.76 4.44 3.16
N GLY A 52 15.97 5.36 3.70
CA GLY A 52 15.89 6.74 3.21
C GLY A 52 15.39 6.83 1.77
N LEU A 53 14.34 6.07 1.43
CA LEU A 53 13.75 6.01 0.10
C LEU A 53 12.41 6.73 0.03
N GLY A 54 11.95 7.04 -1.19
CA GLY A 54 10.63 7.62 -1.44
C GLY A 54 10.37 8.87 -0.62
N GLN A 55 9.27 8.91 0.14
CA GLN A 55 8.89 10.07 0.97
C GLN A 55 9.87 10.39 2.12
N PHE A 56 10.81 9.52 2.42
CA PHE A 56 11.83 9.71 3.46
C PHE A 56 13.22 10.00 2.89
N GLY A 57 13.36 10.01 1.56
CA GLY A 57 14.63 10.24 0.85
C GLY A 57 14.79 11.68 0.38
N GLY A 58 16.03 12.11 0.25
CA GLY A 58 16.41 13.42 -0.31
C GLY A 58 16.52 13.45 -1.84
N GLY A 59 15.87 12.55 -2.58
CA GLY A 59 15.97 12.41 -4.04
C GLY A 59 16.66 11.11 -4.47
N ASP A 60 17.07 11.06 -5.75
CA ASP A 60 17.64 9.86 -6.41
C ASP A 60 19.05 9.44 -5.90
N GLU A 61 19.50 10.00 -4.79
CA GLU A 61 20.87 9.78 -4.29
C GLU A 61 21.03 8.58 -3.36
N SER A 62 19.95 7.89 -3.00
CA SER A 62 20.07 6.72 -2.14
C SER A 62 20.71 5.56 -2.90
N PRO A 63 21.80 4.96 -2.38
CA PRO A 63 22.41 3.78 -3.00
C PRO A 63 21.56 2.51 -2.81
N HIS A 64 20.45 2.60 -2.08
CA HIS A 64 19.61 1.48 -1.72
C HIS A 64 18.47 1.28 -2.70
N GLU A 65 18.10 0.02 -2.91
CA GLU A 65 16.95 -0.37 -3.73
C GLU A 65 15.96 -1.19 -2.91
N LEU A 66 14.68 -0.88 -3.04
CA LEU A 66 13.58 -1.65 -2.44
C LEU A 66 12.68 -2.20 -3.55
N THR A 67 12.47 -3.50 -3.55
CA THR A 67 11.51 -4.20 -4.41
C THR A 67 10.48 -4.90 -3.54
N ALA A 68 9.21 -4.69 -3.82
CA ALA A 68 8.12 -5.42 -3.21
C ALA A 68 7.47 -6.34 -4.25
N VAL A 69 7.44 -7.63 -3.95
CA VAL A 69 6.65 -8.62 -4.70
C VAL A 69 5.35 -8.82 -3.96
N VAL A 70 4.26 -8.39 -4.58
CA VAL A 70 2.97 -8.19 -3.93
C VAL A 70 1.99 -9.30 -4.31
N ASN A 71 1.23 -9.78 -3.32
CA ASN A 71 0.15 -10.73 -3.51
C ASN A 71 -0.91 -10.22 -4.50
N ILE A 72 -1.48 -11.13 -5.28
CA ILE A 72 -2.57 -10.90 -6.22
C ILE A 72 -3.76 -11.85 -5.99
N GLY A 73 -3.69 -12.69 -4.95
CA GLY A 73 -4.72 -13.67 -4.65
C GLY A 73 -6.10 -13.07 -4.35
N ASP A 74 -6.12 -11.83 -3.84
CA ASP A 74 -7.34 -11.11 -3.52
C ASP A 74 -7.82 -10.19 -4.65
N ASP A 75 -7.14 -10.23 -5.80
CA ASP A 75 -7.53 -9.48 -6.98
C ASP A 75 -8.86 -9.98 -7.55
N ALA A 76 -9.75 -9.06 -7.86
CA ALA A 76 -11.09 -9.40 -8.35
C ALA A 76 -11.57 -8.49 -9.49
N TRP A 77 -12.56 -8.98 -10.23
CA TRP A 77 -13.35 -8.16 -11.15
C TRP A 77 -14.65 -7.76 -10.47
N MET A 78 -14.82 -6.46 -10.23
CA MET A 78 -16.05 -5.90 -9.66
C MET A 78 -16.46 -4.67 -10.47
N PHE A 79 -17.75 -4.47 -10.67
CA PHE A 79 -18.29 -3.32 -11.41
C PHE A 79 -17.67 -3.13 -12.81
N GLY A 80 -17.17 -4.22 -13.43
CA GLY A 80 -16.52 -4.19 -14.73
C GLY A 80 -15.07 -3.67 -14.72
N VAL A 81 -14.48 -3.44 -13.56
CA VAL A 81 -13.07 -3.04 -13.41
C VAL A 81 -12.25 -4.08 -12.62
N ARG A 82 -10.95 -4.13 -12.88
CA ARG A 82 -10.00 -4.97 -12.12
C ARG A 82 -9.54 -4.22 -10.88
N ILE A 83 -9.76 -4.83 -9.73
CA ILE A 83 -9.37 -4.34 -8.41
C ILE A 83 -8.23 -5.21 -7.90
N CYS A 84 -7.13 -4.57 -7.46
CA CYS A 84 -5.93 -5.23 -6.96
C CYS A 84 -5.61 -4.66 -5.57
N PRO A 85 -6.29 -5.11 -4.51
CA PRO A 85 -6.29 -4.45 -3.21
C PRO A 85 -4.89 -4.33 -2.59
N ASP A 86 -4.08 -5.37 -2.69
CA ASP A 86 -2.75 -5.40 -2.07
C ASP A 86 -1.76 -4.51 -2.81
N LEU A 87 -1.77 -4.54 -4.16
CA LEU A 87 -0.96 -3.64 -4.99
C LEU A 87 -1.30 -2.18 -4.71
N ASP A 88 -2.58 -1.85 -4.64
CA ASP A 88 -3.05 -0.48 -4.41
C ASP A 88 -2.70 0.00 -3.00
N THR A 89 -2.92 -0.84 -2.00
CA THR A 89 -2.55 -0.54 -0.61
C THR A 89 -1.04 -0.29 -0.48
N CYS A 90 -0.19 -1.11 -1.10
CA CYS A 90 1.25 -0.89 -1.10
C CYS A 90 1.62 0.42 -1.81
N MET A 91 1.07 0.65 -3.00
CA MET A 91 1.34 1.83 -3.82
C MET A 91 0.93 3.12 -3.10
N TYR A 92 -0.28 3.16 -2.53
CA TYR A 92 -0.80 4.34 -1.82
C TYR A 92 -0.06 4.59 -0.50
N THR A 93 0.28 3.52 0.23
CA THR A 93 1.04 3.64 1.48
C THR A 93 2.42 4.23 1.24
N LEU A 94 3.17 3.67 0.30
CA LEU A 94 4.53 4.12 -0.01
C LEU A 94 4.55 5.49 -0.69
N GLY A 95 3.54 5.79 -1.50
CA GLY A 95 3.37 7.10 -2.16
C GLY A 95 2.72 8.17 -1.28
N GLY A 96 2.42 7.85 -0.01
CA GLY A 96 1.89 8.81 0.96
C GLY A 96 0.43 9.22 0.73
N GLY A 97 -0.34 8.49 -0.10
CA GLY A 97 -1.74 8.78 -0.41
C GLY A 97 -2.77 7.93 0.34
N ILE A 98 -2.32 6.97 1.15
CA ILE A 98 -3.20 6.08 1.91
C ILE A 98 -4.03 6.83 2.95
N ASP A 99 -5.25 6.38 3.22
CA ASP A 99 -6.00 6.80 4.39
C ASP A 99 -5.38 6.20 5.66
N PRO A 100 -4.89 7.01 6.60
CA PRO A 100 -4.14 6.52 7.76
C PRO A 100 -5.01 5.78 8.78
N GLU A 101 -6.31 6.09 8.83
CA GLU A 101 -7.25 5.48 9.78
C GLU A 101 -7.70 4.11 9.29
N ARG A 102 -8.16 4.02 8.05
CA ARG A 102 -8.58 2.76 7.44
C ARG A 102 -7.40 1.84 7.11
N GLY A 103 -6.26 2.42 6.71
CA GLY A 103 -5.10 1.68 6.24
C GLY A 103 -5.26 1.12 4.82
N TRP A 104 -6.31 1.51 4.08
CA TRP A 104 -6.57 1.18 2.69
C TRP A 104 -7.33 2.33 2.01
N GLY A 105 -7.34 2.32 0.67
CA GLY A 105 -7.95 3.39 -0.13
C GLY A 105 -7.23 4.73 0.00
N HIS A 106 -7.74 5.73 -0.67
CA HIS A 106 -7.17 7.07 -0.66
C HIS A 106 -7.57 7.87 0.59
N ARG A 107 -6.68 8.76 1.05
CA ARG A 107 -7.07 9.83 1.97
C ARG A 107 -8.04 10.79 1.27
N ASP A 108 -8.91 11.41 2.03
CA ASP A 108 -9.90 12.38 1.54
C ASP A 108 -10.78 11.78 0.41
N GLU A 109 -11.16 10.51 0.57
CA GLU A 109 -11.98 9.78 -0.38
C GLU A 109 -13.44 10.24 -0.30
N THR A 110 -14.14 10.19 -1.44
CA THR A 110 -15.58 10.38 -1.54
C THR A 110 -16.24 9.11 -2.11
N TRP A 111 -17.57 9.00 -1.97
CA TRP A 111 -18.29 7.75 -2.22
C TRP A 111 -19.50 7.94 -3.16
N HIS A 112 -19.51 9.02 -3.96
CA HIS A 112 -20.63 9.37 -4.82
C HIS A 112 -20.94 8.28 -5.83
N ALA A 113 -19.91 7.73 -6.51
CA ALA A 113 -20.11 6.66 -7.47
C ALA A 113 -20.69 5.39 -6.81
N LYS A 114 -20.28 5.07 -5.59
CA LYS A 114 -20.83 3.94 -4.81
C LYS A 114 -22.30 4.17 -4.49
N GLU A 115 -22.66 5.37 -4.05
CA GLU A 115 -24.05 5.74 -3.73
C GLU A 115 -24.95 5.64 -4.95
N GLU A 116 -24.51 6.15 -6.10
CA GLU A 116 -25.25 6.05 -7.35
C GLU A 116 -25.38 4.61 -7.85
N LEU A 117 -24.33 3.80 -7.78
CA LEU A 117 -24.40 2.37 -8.13
C LEU A 117 -25.41 1.63 -7.26
N ALA A 118 -25.44 1.91 -5.95
CA ALA A 118 -26.42 1.34 -5.04
C ALA A 118 -27.86 1.78 -5.41
N ALA A 119 -28.06 3.04 -5.79
CA ALA A 119 -29.35 3.55 -6.24
C ALA A 119 -29.86 2.86 -7.52
N TYR A 120 -28.96 2.42 -8.40
CA TYR A 120 -29.28 1.57 -9.56
C TYR A 120 -29.49 0.10 -9.19
N GLY A 121 -29.29 -0.30 -7.91
CA GLY A 121 -29.40 -1.70 -7.47
C GLY A 121 -28.21 -2.58 -7.85
N VAL A 122 -27.07 -2.00 -8.19
CA VAL A 122 -25.86 -2.73 -8.54
C VAL A 122 -25.26 -3.38 -7.30
N GLN A 123 -24.92 -4.66 -7.41
CA GLN A 123 -24.29 -5.44 -6.32
C GLN A 123 -22.83 -5.75 -6.63
N PRO A 124 -21.97 -5.93 -5.62
CA PRO A 124 -22.26 -5.85 -4.19
C PRO A 124 -22.23 -4.41 -3.65
N ASP A 125 -23.23 -4.03 -2.87
CA ASP A 125 -23.36 -2.69 -2.27
C ASP A 125 -22.46 -2.46 -1.04
N TRP A 126 -22.01 -3.56 -0.43
CA TRP A 126 -21.11 -3.53 0.72
C TRP A 126 -19.68 -3.14 0.37
N PHE A 127 -19.25 -3.34 -0.89
CA PHE A 127 -17.87 -3.08 -1.28
C PHE A 127 -17.56 -1.59 -1.31
N GLY A 128 -16.51 -1.20 -0.59
CA GLY A 128 -16.08 0.20 -0.52
C GLY A 128 -15.18 0.58 -1.69
N LEU A 129 -15.76 1.07 -2.78
CA LEU A 129 -15.01 1.62 -3.91
C LEU A 129 -15.13 3.15 -3.88
N GLY A 130 -14.03 3.83 -3.61
CA GLY A 130 -13.98 5.28 -3.56
C GLY A 130 -13.89 5.92 -4.94
N ASP A 131 -14.29 7.18 -5.05
CA ASP A 131 -14.32 7.91 -6.33
C ASP A 131 -12.92 8.10 -6.92
N ARG A 132 -11.91 8.35 -6.05
CA ARG A 132 -10.51 8.49 -6.46
C ARG A 132 -9.89 7.14 -6.82
N ASP A 133 -10.20 6.12 -6.03
CA ASP A 133 -9.74 4.75 -6.23
C ASP A 133 -10.29 4.18 -7.55
N LEU A 134 -11.54 4.52 -7.87
CA LEU A 134 -12.16 4.16 -9.14
C LEU A 134 -11.32 4.61 -10.35
N ALA A 135 -10.67 5.77 -10.28
CA ALA A 135 -9.79 6.24 -11.36
C ALA A 135 -8.60 5.29 -11.58
N THR A 136 -7.98 4.78 -10.51
CA THR A 136 -6.90 3.79 -10.58
C THR A 136 -7.39 2.49 -11.24
N HIS A 137 -8.56 2.00 -10.83
CA HIS A 137 -9.14 0.77 -11.38
C HIS A 137 -9.53 0.91 -12.86
N LEU A 138 -10.05 2.07 -13.27
CA LEU A 138 -10.37 2.36 -14.68
C LEU A 138 -9.12 2.35 -15.56
N VAL A 139 -8.05 3.06 -15.14
CA VAL A 139 -6.78 3.07 -15.88
C VAL A 139 -6.19 1.67 -15.97
N ARG A 140 -6.11 0.95 -14.85
CA ARG A 140 -5.66 -0.46 -14.82
C ARG A 140 -6.45 -1.32 -15.79
N THR A 141 -7.76 -1.26 -15.72
CA THR A 141 -8.65 -2.06 -16.56
C THR A 141 -8.47 -1.76 -18.04
N GLN A 142 -8.34 -0.48 -18.40
CA GLN A 142 -8.11 -0.07 -19.78
C GLN A 142 -6.80 -0.63 -20.31
N MET A 143 -5.72 -0.56 -19.54
CA MET A 143 -4.41 -1.09 -19.96
C MET A 143 -4.44 -2.62 -20.07
N LEU A 144 -5.01 -3.33 -19.10
CA LEU A 144 -5.16 -4.79 -19.16
C LEU A 144 -5.98 -5.24 -20.39
N ARG A 145 -7.06 -4.54 -20.73
CA ARG A 145 -7.86 -4.80 -21.95
C ARG A 145 -7.09 -4.49 -23.23
N ALA A 146 -6.12 -3.60 -23.17
CA ALA A 146 -5.21 -3.32 -24.29
C ALA A 146 -4.08 -4.35 -24.42
N GLY A 147 -4.02 -5.36 -23.53
CA GLY A 147 -3.07 -6.46 -23.57
C GLY A 147 -1.76 -6.21 -22.79
N TYR A 148 -1.67 -5.15 -22.01
CA TYR A 148 -0.51 -4.95 -21.13
C TYR A 148 -0.54 -5.94 -19.96
N PRO A 149 0.61 -6.54 -19.58
CA PRO A 149 0.70 -7.38 -18.38
C PRO A 149 0.52 -6.55 -17.12
N LEU A 150 0.07 -7.16 -16.02
CA LEU A 150 -0.21 -6.49 -14.74
C LEU A 150 1.03 -5.78 -14.19
N SER A 151 2.23 -6.35 -14.39
CA SER A 151 3.51 -5.75 -13.99
C SER A 151 3.75 -4.40 -14.68
N ALA A 152 3.52 -4.31 -16.00
CA ALA A 152 3.65 -3.06 -16.74
C ALA A 152 2.57 -2.03 -16.35
N VAL A 153 1.35 -2.49 -16.07
CA VAL A 153 0.27 -1.63 -15.58
C VAL A 153 0.63 -1.06 -14.20
N THR A 154 1.16 -1.90 -13.31
CA THR A 154 1.59 -1.49 -11.96
C THR A 154 2.70 -0.44 -12.05
N GLU A 155 3.70 -0.65 -12.91
CA GLU A 155 4.77 0.32 -13.16
C GLU A 155 4.22 1.68 -13.64
N ALA A 156 3.30 1.66 -14.60
CA ALA A 156 2.65 2.87 -15.10
C ALA A 156 1.88 3.64 -14.02
N LEU A 157 1.13 2.93 -13.16
CA LEU A 157 0.43 3.53 -12.02
C LEU A 157 1.41 4.11 -10.99
N CYS A 158 2.52 3.43 -10.72
CA CYS A 158 3.58 3.90 -9.83
C CYS A 158 4.24 5.19 -10.30
N THR A 159 4.21 5.50 -11.61
CA THR A 159 4.72 6.79 -12.13
C THR A 159 4.01 7.98 -11.51
N ARG A 160 2.70 7.87 -11.22
CA ARG A 160 1.96 8.91 -10.51
C ARG A 160 2.28 8.98 -9.03
N TRP A 161 2.43 7.80 -8.39
CA TRP A 161 2.51 7.70 -6.93
C TRP A 161 3.91 7.85 -6.38
N GLN A 162 4.94 7.63 -7.22
CA GLN A 162 6.36 7.75 -6.82
C GLN A 162 6.65 6.99 -5.50
N PRO A 163 6.34 5.68 -5.41
CA PRO A 163 6.42 4.95 -4.15
C PRO A 163 7.85 4.78 -3.62
N GLY A 164 8.89 5.21 -4.36
CA GLY A 164 10.29 5.05 -3.96
C GLY A 164 10.71 3.59 -3.78
N ALA A 165 9.96 2.68 -4.35
CA ALA A 165 10.19 1.24 -4.40
C ALA A 165 9.65 0.68 -5.72
N ARG A 166 10.23 -0.40 -6.19
CA ARG A 166 9.68 -1.15 -7.32
C ARG A 166 8.59 -2.08 -6.81
N LEU A 167 7.36 -1.90 -7.28
CA LEU A 167 6.24 -2.79 -6.99
C LEU A 167 6.05 -3.77 -8.15
N LEU A 168 6.01 -5.04 -7.84
CA LEU A 168 5.78 -6.13 -8.80
C LEU A 168 4.63 -7.01 -8.31
N PRO A 169 3.63 -7.32 -9.13
CA PRO A 169 2.72 -8.42 -8.82
C PRO A 169 3.50 -9.73 -8.77
N VAL A 170 3.10 -10.67 -7.93
CA VAL A 170 3.77 -11.98 -7.83
C VAL A 170 3.68 -12.78 -9.14
N SER A 171 2.67 -12.48 -9.97
CA SER A 171 2.49 -13.04 -11.32
C SER A 171 1.73 -12.04 -12.19
N ASP A 172 1.94 -12.13 -13.50
CA ASP A 172 1.09 -11.47 -14.51
C ASP A 172 -0.15 -12.29 -14.87
N ASP A 173 -0.17 -13.57 -14.49
CA ASP A 173 -1.32 -14.45 -14.69
C ASP A 173 -2.46 -14.06 -13.73
N ARG A 174 -3.68 -14.31 -14.19
CA ARG A 174 -4.86 -14.12 -13.35
C ARG A 174 -4.89 -15.15 -12.23
N ALA A 175 -4.92 -14.69 -10.99
CA ALA A 175 -5.15 -15.49 -9.80
C ALA A 175 -6.25 -14.85 -8.95
N GLU A 176 -7.09 -15.67 -8.34
CA GLU A 176 -8.19 -15.24 -7.47
C GLU A 176 -8.37 -16.27 -6.36
N THR A 177 -8.59 -15.80 -5.14
CA THR A 177 -8.92 -16.66 -4.00
C THR A 177 -10.41 -16.94 -4.00
N HIS A 178 -10.78 -18.22 -3.97
CA HIS A 178 -12.16 -18.67 -3.85
C HIS A 178 -12.35 -19.39 -2.51
N VAL A 179 -13.40 -19.05 -1.79
CA VAL A 179 -13.79 -19.71 -0.54
C VAL A 179 -15.05 -20.54 -0.80
N VAL A 180 -14.96 -21.83 -0.60
CA VAL A 180 -16.14 -22.72 -0.63
C VAL A 180 -16.77 -22.71 0.76
N ILE A 181 -18.02 -22.27 0.82
CA ILE A 181 -18.81 -22.30 2.05
C ILE A 181 -19.74 -23.51 1.95
N THR A 182 -19.56 -24.46 2.85
CA THR A 182 -20.44 -25.64 2.98
C THR A 182 -21.46 -25.33 4.08
N ASP A 183 -22.73 -25.27 3.72
CA ASP A 183 -23.80 -25.25 4.71
C ASP A 183 -24.02 -26.68 5.22
N PRO A 184 -23.89 -26.93 6.55
CA PRO A 184 -24.11 -28.27 7.11
C PRO A 184 -25.52 -28.84 6.85
N ALA A 185 -26.51 -27.98 6.55
CA ALA A 185 -27.89 -28.36 6.26
C ALA A 185 -28.14 -28.76 4.80
N ASP A 186 -27.31 -28.30 3.86
CA ASP A 186 -27.53 -28.48 2.41
C ASP A 186 -26.68 -29.59 1.76
N GLY A 187 -25.71 -30.15 2.48
CA GLY A 187 -24.69 -31.00 1.88
C GLY A 187 -23.78 -30.19 0.91
N GLU A 188 -22.73 -30.81 0.45
CA GLU A 188 -21.83 -30.21 -0.56
C GLU A 188 -22.64 -29.85 -1.84
N LYS A 189 -22.63 -28.58 -2.19
CA LYS A 189 -23.08 -28.08 -3.50
C LYS A 189 -21.89 -27.67 -4.33
#